data_abd8600f6cc0ddb74df9fc7ad1845149
#
_entry.id   abd8600f6cc0ddb74df9fc7ad1845149
#
_cell.length_a   1.000
_cell.length_b   1.000
_cell.length_c   1.000
_cell.angle_alpha   90.00
_cell.angle_beta   90.00
_cell.angle_gamma   90.00
#
_symmetry.space_group_name_H-M   'P 1'
#
loop_
_entity.id
_entity.type
_entity.pdbx_description
1 polymer ?
#
loop_
_entity_poly.entity_id
_entity_poly.type
_entity_poly.pdbx_seq_one_letter_code
_entity_poly.pdbx_strand_id
1 'polypeptide(L)'
;RSLVGSEMCIRDSQNGIDKETINNCYVTRKDRTLVGVVSLRALVLEKNEQRPVEELMNPNVVSVVTSTDREDAAQLIEKYGYLALPVVDKENRLVGILTVDDAISILQDEASEDIAKMNAMTPSDKPYFKQSMLDVYKSRIPWLLFLMLSATFSSLVIRGYESALAAVTVLTAYIPMLTDAGGNAGSQSTSTIIRSMAVGDIA
;
A
#
# COMPACT_ATOMS: atom_id res chain seq x y z
N ARG A 1 -20.57 -19.08 32.54
CA ARG A 1 -19.33 -18.76 31.79
C ARG A 1 -19.55 -17.83 30.60
N SER A 2 -20.76 -17.28 30.46
CA SER A 2 -21.20 -16.52 29.31
C SER A 2 -20.99 -15.00 29.44
N LEU A 3 -20.95 -14.47 30.64
CA LEU A 3 -20.85 -13.01 30.87
C LEU A 3 -19.44 -12.44 30.88
N VAL A 4 -18.41 -13.28 30.97
CA VAL A 4 -17.01 -12.82 31.08
C VAL A 4 -16.55 -12.06 29.82
N GLY A 5 -17.08 -12.41 28.64
CA GLY A 5 -16.75 -11.73 27.39
C GLY A 5 -17.48 -10.38 27.23
N SER A 6 -18.80 -10.34 27.52
CA SER A 6 -19.58 -9.11 27.39
C SER A 6 -19.25 -8.08 28.47
N GLU A 7 -19.05 -8.51 29.71
CA GLU A 7 -18.58 -7.62 30.80
C GLU A 7 -17.17 -7.08 30.52
N MET A 8 -16.27 -7.89 29.94
CA MET A 8 -14.93 -7.45 29.58
C MET A 8 -14.97 -6.42 28.45
N CYS A 9 -15.81 -6.62 27.42
CA CYS A 9 -15.98 -5.65 26.34
C CYS A 9 -16.65 -4.34 26.83
N ILE A 10 -17.65 -4.42 27.70
CA ILE A 10 -18.30 -3.23 28.29
C ILE A 10 -17.31 -2.48 29.20
N ARG A 11 -16.55 -3.21 30.03
CA ARG A 11 -15.53 -2.60 30.89
C ARG A 11 -14.40 -1.99 30.06
N ASP A 12 -13.95 -2.63 28.98
CA ASP A 12 -12.94 -2.10 28.08
C ASP A 12 -13.46 -0.89 27.30
N SER A 13 -14.74 -0.85 26.93
CA SER A 13 -15.36 0.32 26.31
C SER A 13 -15.53 1.50 27.28
N GLN A 14 -15.81 1.23 28.58
CA GLN A 14 -15.87 2.26 29.61
C GLN A 14 -14.48 2.82 29.99
N ASN A 15 -13.44 1.98 29.90
CA ASN A 15 -12.03 2.40 30.08
C ASN A 15 -11.35 2.74 28.75
N GLY A 16 -12.13 2.93 27.68
CA GLY A 16 -11.65 3.01 26.30
C GLY A 16 -11.04 4.35 25.89
N ILE A 17 -10.80 5.27 26.84
CA ILE A 17 -10.17 6.57 26.53
C ILE A 17 -8.77 6.39 25.92
N ASP A 18 -8.08 5.28 26.23
CA ASP A 18 -6.74 4.97 25.75
C ASP A 18 -6.72 3.85 24.68
N LYS A 19 -7.89 3.46 24.13
CA LYS A 19 -8.00 2.42 23.11
C LYS A 19 -8.18 3.01 21.73
N GLU A 20 -7.42 2.54 20.74
CA GLU A 20 -7.47 3.02 19.37
C GLU A 20 -8.84 2.84 18.70
N THR A 21 -9.55 1.76 19.04
CA THR A 21 -10.93 1.55 18.56
C THR A 21 -11.74 0.73 19.55
N ILE A 22 -13.00 1.14 19.73
CA ILE A 22 -14.00 0.42 20.55
C ILE A 22 -15.15 -0.15 19.71
N ASN A 23 -15.14 0.07 18.38
CA ASN A 23 -16.26 -0.28 17.51
C ASN A 23 -16.43 -1.78 17.34
N ASN A 24 -15.33 -2.55 17.37
CA ASN A 24 -15.31 -3.98 17.19
C ASN A 24 -14.57 -4.66 18.35
N CYS A 25 -15.20 -5.69 18.91
CA CYS A 25 -14.61 -6.55 19.93
C CYS A 25 -14.28 -7.89 19.31
N TYR A 26 -12.99 -8.24 19.29
CA TYR A 26 -12.55 -9.55 18.79
C TYR A 26 -12.64 -10.60 19.89
N VAL A 27 -13.39 -11.66 19.60
CA VAL A 27 -13.60 -12.77 20.54
C VAL A 27 -12.49 -13.80 20.31
N THR A 28 -11.76 -14.10 21.40
CA THR A 28 -10.68 -15.08 21.37
C THR A 28 -10.86 -16.15 22.42
N ARG A 29 -10.29 -17.33 22.19
CA ARG A 29 -10.14 -18.35 23.22
C ARG A 29 -9.03 -17.98 24.23
N LYS A 30 -8.87 -18.80 25.26
CA LYS A 30 -7.80 -18.60 26.27
C LYS A 30 -6.38 -18.64 25.70
N ASP A 31 -6.18 -19.35 24.61
CA ASP A 31 -4.95 -19.46 23.83
C ASP A 31 -4.77 -18.33 22.80
N ARG A 32 -5.64 -17.31 22.86
CA ARG A 32 -5.72 -16.19 21.92
C ARG A 32 -6.18 -16.54 20.49
N THR A 33 -6.61 -17.76 20.23
CA THR A 33 -7.17 -18.11 18.90
C THR A 33 -8.40 -17.24 18.61
N LEU A 34 -8.42 -16.58 17.47
CA LEU A 34 -9.51 -15.72 17.02
C LEU A 34 -10.73 -16.61 16.65
N VAL A 35 -11.88 -16.33 17.24
CA VAL A 35 -13.12 -17.13 17.07
C VAL A 35 -14.22 -16.32 16.38
N GLY A 36 -14.27 -15.02 16.63
CA GLY A 36 -15.35 -14.20 16.11
C GLY A 36 -15.12 -12.70 16.35
N VAL A 37 -16.02 -11.89 15.81
CA VAL A 37 -16.09 -10.45 16.05
C VAL A 37 -17.50 -10.06 16.47
N VAL A 38 -17.59 -9.15 17.43
CA VAL A 38 -18.85 -8.54 17.89
C VAL A 38 -18.72 -7.03 17.75
N SER A 39 -19.69 -6.39 17.11
CA SER A 39 -19.73 -4.93 17.07
C SER A 39 -20.23 -4.37 18.41
N LEU A 40 -19.66 -3.23 18.84
CA LEU A 40 -20.16 -2.52 20.03
C LEU A 40 -21.64 -2.21 19.91
N ARG A 41 -22.12 -1.90 18.69
CA ARG A 41 -23.54 -1.67 18.43
C ARG A 41 -24.40 -2.90 18.79
N ALA A 42 -23.96 -4.11 18.42
CA ALA A 42 -24.68 -5.33 18.75
C ALA A 42 -24.75 -5.55 20.27
N LEU A 43 -23.65 -5.28 20.98
CA LEU A 43 -23.60 -5.38 22.45
C LEU A 43 -24.51 -4.37 23.16
N VAL A 44 -24.53 -3.12 22.69
CA VAL A 44 -25.35 -2.04 23.31
C VAL A 44 -26.85 -2.23 23.04
N LEU A 45 -27.21 -2.79 21.88
CA LEU A 45 -28.61 -3.03 21.52
C LEU A 45 -29.17 -4.32 22.10
N GLU A 46 -28.35 -5.22 22.62
CA GLU A 46 -28.81 -6.45 23.25
C GLU A 46 -29.41 -6.12 24.61
N LYS A 47 -30.67 -6.57 24.79
CA LYS A 47 -31.44 -6.34 26.01
C LYS A 47 -31.29 -7.47 27.05
N ASN A 48 -30.83 -8.62 26.59
CA ASN A 48 -30.67 -9.78 27.46
C ASN A 48 -29.22 -9.90 27.90
N GLU A 49 -28.90 -9.40 29.10
CA GLU A 49 -27.57 -9.46 29.70
C GLU A 49 -27.03 -10.88 29.92
N GLN A 50 -27.91 -11.90 29.90
CA GLN A 50 -27.56 -13.31 30.11
C GLN A 50 -27.19 -14.02 28.77
N ARG A 51 -27.36 -13.34 27.64
CA ARG A 51 -27.08 -13.94 26.32
C ARG A 51 -25.59 -14.18 26.12
N PRO A 52 -25.19 -15.41 25.74
CA PRO A 52 -23.77 -15.71 25.51
C PRO A 52 -23.23 -14.94 24.30
N VAL A 53 -21.98 -14.46 24.38
CA VAL A 53 -21.32 -13.71 23.30
C VAL A 53 -21.21 -14.55 22.02
N GLU A 54 -21.14 -15.85 22.15
CA GLU A 54 -21.08 -16.80 21.01
C GLU A 54 -22.30 -16.69 20.09
N GLU A 55 -23.46 -16.31 20.61
CA GLU A 55 -24.70 -16.12 19.82
C GLU A 55 -24.77 -14.73 19.16
N LEU A 56 -23.99 -13.76 19.65
CA LEU A 56 -23.95 -12.39 19.14
C LEU A 56 -22.80 -12.17 18.16
N MET A 57 -21.76 -12.99 18.25
CA MET A 57 -20.58 -12.82 17.41
C MET A 57 -20.82 -13.31 15.99
N ASN A 58 -20.14 -12.67 15.05
CA ASN A 58 -19.99 -13.18 13.70
C ASN A 58 -18.73 -14.07 13.67
N PRO A 59 -18.86 -15.39 13.39
CA PRO A 59 -17.72 -16.29 13.31
C PRO A 59 -16.90 -16.11 12.02
N ASN A 60 -17.47 -15.50 10.98
CA ASN A 60 -16.78 -15.24 9.71
C ASN A 60 -15.97 -13.95 9.81
N VAL A 61 -14.83 -14.03 10.47
CA VAL A 61 -13.92 -12.89 10.64
C VAL A 61 -12.89 -12.88 9.52
N VAL A 62 -12.86 -11.78 8.77
CA VAL A 62 -11.74 -11.53 7.85
C VAL A 62 -10.54 -11.10 8.67
N SER A 63 -9.43 -11.79 8.52
CA SER A 63 -8.17 -11.52 9.22
C SER A 63 -7.01 -11.62 8.24
N VAL A 64 -5.89 -10.99 8.58
CA VAL A 64 -4.64 -11.10 7.84
C VAL A 64 -3.57 -11.77 8.71
N VAL A 65 -2.66 -12.48 8.07
CA VAL A 65 -1.55 -13.14 8.77
C VAL A 65 -0.39 -12.14 8.90
N THR A 66 0.39 -12.25 9.98
CA THR A 66 1.58 -11.39 10.22
C THR A 66 2.60 -11.37 9.07
N SER A 67 2.55 -12.35 8.16
CA SER A 67 3.40 -12.41 6.96
C SER A 67 2.76 -11.79 5.71
N THR A 68 1.51 -11.32 5.79
CA THR A 68 0.85 -10.62 4.69
C THR A 68 1.50 -9.26 4.49
N ASP A 69 1.65 -8.85 3.24
CA ASP A 69 2.17 -7.53 2.92
C ASP A 69 1.27 -6.44 3.51
N ARG A 70 1.89 -5.35 3.96
CA ARG A 70 1.17 -4.24 4.59
C ARG A 70 0.23 -3.54 3.61
N GLU A 71 0.62 -3.47 2.33
CA GLU A 71 -0.18 -2.90 1.26
C GLU A 71 -1.43 -3.74 1.02
N ASP A 72 -1.29 -5.07 0.88
CA ASP A 72 -2.42 -6.01 0.72
C ASP A 72 -3.40 -5.90 1.89
N ALA A 73 -2.89 -5.79 3.11
CA ALA A 73 -3.72 -5.63 4.30
C ALA A 73 -4.47 -4.29 4.31
N ALA A 74 -3.84 -3.20 3.89
CA ALA A 74 -4.45 -1.89 3.79
C ALA A 74 -5.50 -1.84 2.67
N GLN A 75 -5.24 -2.46 1.53
CA GLN A 75 -6.21 -2.60 0.43
C GLN A 75 -7.45 -3.39 0.84
N LEU A 76 -7.33 -4.41 1.71
CA LEU A 76 -8.49 -5.12 2.27
C LEU A 76 -9.37 -4.20 3.10
N ILE A 77 -8.77 -3.32 3.90
CA ILE A 77 -9.51 -2.31 4.69
C ILE A 77 -10.26 -1.36 3.75
N GLU A 78 -9.60 -0.85 2.73
CA GLU A 78 -10.21 0.04 1.72
C GLU A 78 -11.36 -0.66 0.98
N LYS A 79 -11.11 -1.86 0.47
CA LYS A 79 -12.06 -2.63 -0.35
C LYS A 79 -13.35 -2.96 0.37
N TYR A 80 -13.26 -3.32 1.65
CA TYR A 80 -14.42 -3.77 2.44
C TYR A 80 -14.95 -2.71 3.41
N GLY A 81 -14.29 -1.56 3.52
CA GLY A 81 -14.69 -0.48 4.42
C GLY A 81 -14.58 -0.85 5.89
N TYR A 82 -13.61 -1.69 6.28
CA TYR A 82 -13.40 -2.05 7.67
C TYR A 82 -12.80 -0.88 8.46
N LEU A 83 -13.22 -0.70 9.71
CA LEU A 83 -12.61 0.27 10.63
C LEU A 83 -11.34 -0.28 11.29
N ALA A 84 -11.25 -1.60 11.40
CA ALA A 84 -10.08 -2.31 11.88
C ALA A 84 -10.09 -3.75 11.34
N LEU A 85 -8.91 -4.29 11.12
CA LEU A 85 -8.67 -5.64 10.61
C LEU A 85 -7.80 -6.40 11.62
N PRO A 86 -8.23 -7.58 12.11
CA PRO A 86 -7.42 -8.36 13.05
C PRO A 86 -6.25 -9.01 12.33
N VAL A 87 -5.09 -8.94 12.97
CA VAL A 87 -3.85 -9.57 12.52
C VAL A 87 -3.60 -10.80 13.37
N VAL A 88 -3.43 -11.95 12.72
CA VAL A 88 -3.22 -13.24 13.36
C VAL A 88 -1.87 -13.85 13.01
N ASP A 89 -1.39 -14.75 13.83
CA ASP A 89 -0.23 -15.60 13.51
C ASP A 89 -0.64 -16.83 12.67
N LYS A 90 0.33 -17.70 12.37
CA LYS A 90 0.08 -18.93 11.60
C LYS A 90 -0.86 -19.92 12.30
N GLU A 91 -0.99 -19.82 13.60
CA GLU A 91 -1.87 -20.63 14.44
C GLU A 91 -3.23 -19.98 14.70
N ASN A 92 -3.56 -18.91 13.94
CA ASN A 92 -4.80 -18.12 14.05
C ASN A 92 -4.97 -17.44 15.43
N ARG A 93 -3.87 -17.11 16.12
CA ARG A 93 -3.90 -16.37 17.38
C ARG A 93 -3.83 -14.87 17.09
N LEU A 94 -4.70 -14.10 17.73
CA LEU A 94 -4.73 -12.66 17.60
C LEU A 94 -3.43 -12.04 18.16
N VAL A 95 -2.70 -11.35 17.28
CA VAL A 95 -1.45 -10.65 17.59
C VAL A 95 -1.70 -9.17 17.79
N GLY A 96 -2.55 -8.58 16.94
CA GLY A 96 -2.86 -7.16 16.95
C GLY A 96 -4.02 -6.81 16.04
N ILE A 97 -4.20 -5.54 15.79
CA ILE A 97 -5.17 -5.00 14.84
C ILE A 97 -4.48 -3.98 13.94
N LEU A 98 -4.92 -3.89 12.70
CA LEU A 98 -4.60 -2.82 11.77
C LEU A 98 -5.82 -1.91 11.68
N THR A 99 -5.66 -0.63 12.02
CA THR A 99 -6.76 0.34 12.00
C THR A 99 -6.85 1.06 10.66
N VAL A 100 -7.98 1.68 10.37
CA VAL A 100 -8.21 2.38 9.09
C VAL A 100 -7.28 3.59 8.89
N ASP A 101 -6.92 4.29 9.96
CA ASP A 101 -5.98 5.41 9.94
C ASP A 101 -4.55 4.96 9.60
N ASP A 102 -4.10 3.84 10.17
CA ASP A 102 -2.84 3.21 9.76
C ASP A 102 -2.87 2.73 8.31
N ALA A 103 -3.99 2.11 7.88
CA ALA A 103 -4.16 1.67 6.50
C ALA A 103 -4.10 2.84 5.51
N ILE A 104 -4.73 3.99 5.83
CA ILE A 104 -4.64 5.20 4.99
C ILE A 104 -3.19 5.68 4.90
N SER A 105 -2.46 5.69 6.01
CA SER A 105 -1.04 6.08 6.02
C SER A 105 -0.19 5.16 5.16
N ILE A 106 -0.40 3.84 5.25
CA ILE A 106 0.29 2.85 4.41
C ILE A 106 0.01 3.11 2.92
N LEU A 107 -1.27 3.26 2.54
CA LEU A 107 -1.65 3.51 1.14
C LEU A 107 -1.06 4.82 0.59
N GLN A 108 -0.93 5.86 1.42
CA GLN A 108 -0.27 7.11 1.03
C GLN A 108 1.24 6.94 0.82
N ASP A 109 1.89 6.17 1.69
CA ASP A 109 3.32 5.87 1.56
C ASP A 109 3.58 5.04 0.30
N GLU A 110 2.80 3.99 0.04
CA GLU A 110 2.90 3.16 -1.18
C GLU A 110 2.64 4.00 -2.45
N ALA A 111 1.61 4.85 -2.46
CA ALA A 111 1.36 5.75 -3.58
C ALA A 111 2.54 6.71 -3.85
N SER A 112 3.19 7.18 -2.80
CA SER A 112 4.39 8.03 -2.90
C SER A 112 5.60 7.26 -3.44
N GLU A 113 5.75 6.01 -3.03
CA GLU A 113 6.77 5.09 -3.53
C GLU A 113 6.57 4.79 -5.03
N ASP A 114 5.33 4.52 -5.44
CA ASP A 114 4.98 4.27 -6.84
C ASP A 114 5.27 5.48 -7.73
N ILE A 115 4.94 6.69 -7.28
CA ILE A 115 5.29 7.92 -7.99
C ILE A 115 6.81 8.06 -8.14
N ALA A 116 7.59 7.71 -7.12
CA ALA A 116 9.05 7.72 -7.22
C ALA A 116 9.54 6.69 -8.23
N LYS A 117 9.01 5.47 -8.21
CA LYS A 117 9.32 4.39 -9.17
C LYS A 117 8.97 4.78 -10.61
N MET A 118 7.80 5.41 -10.84
CA MET A 118 7.41 5.94 -12.16
C MET A 118 8.44 6.93 -12.74
N ASN A 119 9.07 7.69 -11.87
CA ASN A 119 10.10 8.67 -12.25
C ASN A 119 11.53 8.10 -12.17
N ALA A 120 11.67 6.78 -11.99
CA ALA A 120 12.95 6.09 -11.80
C ALA A 120 13.84 6.72 -10.72
N MET A 121 13.21 7.20 -9.65
CA MET A 121 13.87 7.74 -8.46
C MET A 121 13.86 6.71 -7.34
N THR A 122 14.89 6.71 -6.51
CA THR A 122 14.87 5.93 -5.28
C THR A 122 13.87 6.57 -4.29
N PRO A 123 12.89 5.81 -3.77
CA PRO A 123 11.94 6.31 -2.77
C PRO A 123 12.66 6.85 -1.52
N SER A 124 12.05 7.79 -0.84
CA SER A 124 12.57 8.37 0.41
C SER A 124 11.46 8.56 1.42
N ASP A 125 11.66 8.09 2.64
CA ASP A 125 10.73 8.25 3.76
C ASP A 125 10.67 9.69 4.31
N LYS A 126 11.53 10.58 3.80
CA LYS A 126 11.60 11.96 4.28
C LYS A 126 10.71 12.87 3.43
N PRO A 127 9.91 13.75 4.04
CA PRO A 127 9.19 14.80 3.33
C PRO A 127 10.15 15.63 2.43
N TYR A 128 9.71 16.00 1.24
CA TYR A 128 10.55 16.66 0.23
C TYR A 128 11.34 17.85 0.76
N PHE A 129 10.70 18.74 1.55
CA PHE A 129 11.37 19.91 2.13
C PHE A 129 12.34 19.61 3.27
N LYS A 130 12.34 18.38 3.81
CA LYS A 130 13.30 17.93 4.83
C LYS A 130 14.45 17.11 4.23
N GLN A 131 14.43 16.86 2.92
CA GLN A 131 15.52 16.18 2.23
C GLN A 131 16.69 17.15 2.01
N SER A 132 17.92 16.63 2.19
CA SER A 132 19.11 17.37 1.81
C SER A 132 19.24 17.40 0.28
N MET A 133 19.86 18.45 -0.27
CA MET A 133 20.22 18.52 -1.68
C MET A 133 21.00 17.27 -2.13
N LEU A 134 21.87 16.74 -1.26
CA LEU A 134 22.64 15.52 -1.56
C LEU A 134 21.76 14.26 -1.59
N ASP A 135 20.72 14.17 -0.76
CA ASP A 135 19.77 13.05 -0.79
C ASP A 135 18.99 13.05 -2.11
N VAL A 136 18.49 14.20 -2.53
CA VAL A 136 17.78 14.37 -3.82
C VAL A 136 18.70 14.06 -5.02
N TYR A 137 19.96 14.47 -4.95
CA TYR A 137 20.95 14.18 -5.99
C TYR A 137 21.22 12.67 -6.08
N LYS A 138 21.49 12.01 -4.95
CA LYS A 138 21.77 10.57 -4.89
C LYS A 138 20.62 9.71 -5.39
N SER A 139 19.38 10.11 -5.15
CA SER A 139 18.19 9.34 -5.59
C SER A 139 18.01 9.34 -7.11
N ARG A 140 18.56 10.34 -7.82
CA ARG A 140 18.39 10.52 -9.28
C ARG A 140 19.61 10.10 -10.09
N ILE A 141 20.80 10.19 -9.53
CA ILE A 141 22.07 9.97 -10.25
C ILE A 141 22.15 8.58 -10.91
N PRO A 142 21.83 7.47 -10.27
CA PRO A 142 21.96 6.16 -10.89
C PRO A 142 21.19 6.07 -12.22
N TRP A 143 19.98 6.61 -12.24
CA TRP A 143 19.15 6.63 -13.44
C TRP A 143 19.70 7.57 -14.51
N LEU A 144 20.13 8.77 -14.11
CA LEU A 144 20.73 9.74 -15.05
C LEU A 144 22.02 9.21 -15.69
N LEU A 145 22.87 8.50 -14.95
CA LEU A 145 24.05 7.85 -15.49
C LEU A 145 23.69 6.76 -16.50
N PHE A 146 22.67 5.95 -16.20
CA PHE A 146 22.15 4.95 -17.14
C PHE A 146 21.64 5.59 -18.43
N LEU A 147 20.88 6.68 -18.35
CA LEU A 147 20.40 7.43 -19.51
C LEU A 147 21.56 8.05 -20.31
N MET A 148 22.57 8.59 -19.64
CA MET A 148 23.75 9.15 -20.30
C MET A 148 24.52 8.07 -21.07
N LEU A 149 24.67 6.88 -20.49
CA LEU A 149 25.30 5.75 -21.16
C LEU A 149 24.50 5.32 -22.41
N SER A 150 23.17 5.22 -22.28
CA SER A 150 22.26 4.92 -23.39
C SER A 150 22.32 5.98 -24.51
N ALA A 151 22.36 7.25 -24.15
CA ALA A 151 22.51 8.36 -25.10
C ALA A 151 23.86 8.31 -25.85
N THR A 152 24.94 7.93 -25.15
CA THR A 152 26.26 7.74 -25.78
C THR A 152 26.22 6.62 -26.82
N PHE A 153 25.56 5.49 -26.48
CA PHE A 153 25.38 4.40 -27.44
C PHE A 153 24.58 4.85 -28.67
N SER A 154 23.47 5.57 -28.48
CA SER A 154 22.66 6.14 -29.55
C SER A 154 23.50 7.09 -30.45
N SER A 155 24.37 7.90 -29.85
CA SER A 155 25.29 8.78 -30.58
C SER A 155 26.29 8.01 -31.46
N LEU A 156 26.81 6.87 -30.99
CA LEU A 156 27.69 6.01 -31.78
C LEU A 156 26.98 5.42 -33.00
N VAL A 157 25.70 5.00 -32.83
CA VAL A 157 24.91 4.51 -33.94
C VAL A 157 24.69 5.60 -35.00
N ILE A 158 24.31 6.82 -34.56
CA ILE A 158 24.11 7.96 -35.47
C ILE A 158 25.38 8.27 -36.25
N ARG A 159 26.54 8.26 -35.60
CA ARG A 159 27.86 8.43 -36.27
C ARG A 159 28.11 7.40 -37.33
N GLY A 160 27.72 6.14 -37.10
CA GLY A 160 27.87 5.06 -38.06
C GLY A 160 27.12 5.30 -39.39
N TYR A 161 26.08 6.11 -39.36
CA TYR A 161 25.22 6.48 -40.49
C TYR A 161 25.44 7.91 -40.99
N GLU A 162 26.51 8.58 -40.59
CA GLU A 162 26.77 9.97 -40.91
C GLU A 162 26.76 10.27 -42.41
N SER A 163 27.35 9.39 -43.22
CA SER A 163 27.40 9.53 -44.69
C SER A 163 25.98 9.47 -45.33
N ALA A 164 25.13 8.58 -44.82
CA ALA A 164 23.75 8.47 -45.28
C ALA A 164 22.89 9.71 -44.85
N LEU A 165 23.11 10.19 -43.65
CA LEU A 165 22.45 11.39 -43.13
C LEU A 165 22.93 12.66 -43.87
N ALA A 166 24.20 12.73 -44.24
CA ALA A 166 24.73 13.85 -45.03
C ALA A 166 24.14 13.88 -46.44
N ALA A 167 23.87 12.70 -47.05
CA ALA A 167 23.24 12.61 -48.35
C ALA A 167 21.80 13.13 -48.37
N VAL A 168 21.06 12.98 -47.23
CA VAL A 168 19.68 13.42 -47.06
C VAL A 168 19.54 14.22 -45.79
N THR A 169 19.99 15.46 -45.77
CA THR A 169 20.08 16.32 -44.59
C THR A 169 18.74 16.48 -43.84
N VAL A 170 17.60 16.41 -44.56
CA VAL A 170 16.27 16.47 -43.97
C VAL A 170 16.03 15.36 -42.94
N LEU A 171 16.66 14.19 -43.07
CA LEU A 171 16.49 13.08 -42.13
C LEU A 171 17.01 13.45 -40.74
N THR A 172 18.03 14.27 -40.64
CA THR A 172 18.60 14.70 -39.37
C THR A 172 17.60 15.48 -38.52
N ALA A 173 16.70 16.23 -39.15
CA ALA A 173 15.64 16.98 -38.47
C ALA A 173 14.57 16.07 -37.79
N TYR A 174 14.38 14.85 -38.28
CA TYR A 174 13.42 13.90 -37.71
C TYR A 174 13.95 13.09 -36.52
N ILE A 175 15.25 13.05 -36.30
CA ILE A 175 15.87 12.30 -35.18
C ILE A 175 15.31 12.78 -33.83
N PRO A 176 15.32 14.09 -33.48
CA PRO A 176 14.76 14.56 -32.23
C PRO A 176 13.26 14.24 -32.09
N MET A 177 12.50 14.41 -33.18
CA MET A 177 11.05 14.14 -33.19
C MET A 177 10.74 12.67 -32.86
N LEU A 178 11.45 11.72 -33.48
CA LEU A 178 11.25 10.30 -33.24
C LEU A 178 11.70 9.89 -31.82
N THR A 179 12.82 10.45 -31.35
CA THR A 179 13.35 10.16 -30.01
C THR A 179 12.40 10.70 -28.93
N ASP A 180 11.89 11.91 -29.09
CA ASP A 180 10.95 12.52 -28.17
C ASP A 180 9.60 11.78 -28.15
N ALA A 181 9.05 11.47 -29.33
CA ALA A 181 7.82 10.68 -29.44
C ALA A 181 7.96 9.31 -28.78
N GLY A 182 9.08 8.61 -28.98
CA GLY A 182 9.38 7.33 -28.35
C GLY A 182 9.49 7.45 -26.83
N GLY A 183 10.18 8.47 -26.33
CA GLY A 183 10.30 8.76 -24.91
C GLY A 183 8.95 9.05 -24.24
N ASN A 184 8.14 9.88 -24.87
CA ASN A 184 6.79 10.20 -24.37
C ASN A 184 5.87 8.99 -24.36
N ALA A 185 5.86 8.19 -25.44
CA ALA A 185 5.08 6.95 -25.48
C ALA A 185 5.52 5.94 -24.40
N GLY A 186 6.83 5.79 -24.21
CA GLY A 186 7.39 4.95 -23.15
C GLY A 186 6.98 5.40 -21.76
N SER A 187 7.08 6.69 -21.47
CA SER A 187 6.68 7.29 -20.19
C SER A 187 5.20 7.09 -19.90
N GLN A 188 4.32 7.35 -20.89
CA GLN A 188 2.88 7.14 -20.74
C GLN A 188 2.53 5.67 -20.48
N SER A 189 3.15 4.75 -21.21
CA SER A 189 2.94 3.31 -21.00
C SER A 189 3.40 2.86 -19.62
N THR A 190 4.58 3.30 -19.19
CA THR A 190 5.13 2.99 -17.86
C THR A 190 4.21 3.49 -16.75
N SER A 191 3.77 4.75 -16.81
CA SER A 191 2.87 5.34 -15.83
C SER A 191 1.53 4.60 -15.75
N THR A 192 0.97 4.20 -16.91
CA THR A 192 -0.28 3.45 -16.98
C THR A 192 -0.13 2.07 -16.35
N ILE A 193 0.95 1.34 -16.68
CA ILE A 193 1.19 0.00 -16.16
C ILE A 193 1.40 0.03 -14.65
N ILE A 194 2.26 0.92 -14.13
CA ILE A 194 2.51 1.03 -12.69
C ILE A 194 1.21 1.37 -11.97
N ARG A 195 0.42 2.31 -12.50
CA ARG A 195 -0.88 2.64 -11.90
C ARG A 195 -1.83 1.45 -11.88
N SER A 196 -1.91 0.68 -12.98
CA SER A 196 -2.78 -0.49 -13.06
C SER A 196 -2.33 -1.61 -12.10
N MET A 197 -1.02 -1.76 -11.87
CA MET A 197 -0.50 -2.66 -10.84
C MET A 197 -0.86 -2.18 -9.42
N ALA A 198 -0.67 -0.89 -9.14
CA ALA A 198 -0.98 -0.30 -7.84
C ALA A 198 -2.46 -0.37 -7.45
N VAL A 199 -3.38 -0.39 -8.41
CA VAL A 199 -4.83 -0.56 -8.14
C VAL A 199 -5.32 -2.00 -8.26
N GLY A 200 -4.42 -2.96 -8.56
CA GLY A 200 -4.75 -4.37 -8.69
C GLY A 200 -5.53 -4.74 -9.96
N ASP A 201 -5.53 -3.88 -11.00
CA ASP A 201 -6.16 -4.16 -12.29
C ASP A 201 -5.39 -5.23 -13.09
N ILE A 202 -4.08 -5.29 -12.90
CA ILE A 202 -3.17 -6.29 -13.47
C ILE A 202 -2.27 -6.85 -12.37
N ALA A 203 -2.15 -8.18 -12.32
CA ALA A 203 -1.28 -8.92 -11.40
C ALA A 203 -0.05 -9.45 -12.13
#